data_e8308735025b18d3b8bcf2fc75db5199
#
_entry.id   e8308735025b18d3b8bcf2fc75db5199
#
_cell.length_a   1.000
_cell.length_b   1.000
_cell.length_c   1.000
_cell.angle_alpha   90.00
_cell.angle_beta   90.00
_cell.angle_gamma   90.00
#
_symmetry.space_group_name_H-M   'P 1'
#
loop_
_entity.id
_entity.type
_entity.pdbx_description
1 polymer ?
#
loop_
_entity_poly.entity_id
_entity_poly.type
_entity_poly.pdbx_seq_one_letter_code
_entity_poly.pdbx_strand_id
1 'polypeptide(L)'
;MRPRTILYTGKGGVGKTSVAASTARCCAAAGLRTLVISTDPAHSLSESLSVALGGEPVAAGDRLWGQEVKAQEEMEHHWSGVQDWLGELLQEHGVDRISAQELTVPPGMDELFSLLRLQGHHRSGEWDAIIVDCAPTGETLRLLSFPDVAHWWIDKVFPFEKQILAAARPLARSLLDIPLPSQAVFADIERLSQNLIAMNGILRDRESCTIRLVMNPDKMVIGEAMRTFTYLNLYGYLTDAVIVNRLFPAGVGDYFEAWRRVQEEHLALVHSAFAPVPVLCAPYFEQEVVGPEMLDRLAAELFRDHDPAAVLHDELTQELTVLEDGAELRLKLPFAQKGDISLKQVGLELIVGVDGWRRTIMLPPALAAMQPAAATFEQGELQIRFDGHR
;
A
#
# COMPACT_ATOMS: atom_id res chain seq x y z
N MET A 1 -7.08 -9.14 -20.45
CA MET A 1 -5.66 -8.89 -20.12
C MET A 1 -5.65 -8.23 -18.74
N ARG A 2 -4.66 -8.49 -17.87
CA ARG A 2 -4.58 -7.77 -16.58
C ARG A 2 -4.13 -6.35 -16.85
N PRO A 3 -4.75 -5.31 -16.26
CA PRO A 3 -4.29 -3.93 -16.44
C PRO A 3 -2.94 -3.71 -15.75
N ARG A 4 -2.10 -2.87 -16.32
CA ARG A 4 -0.92 -2.36 -15.64
C ARG A 4 -1.35 -1.43 -14.51
N THR A 5 -1.04 -1.77 -13.26
CA THR A 5 -1.42 -0.98 -12.09
C THR A 5 -0.18 -0.35 -11.44
N ILE A 6 -0.19 0.96 -11.27
CA ILE A 6 0.93 1.72 -10.69
C ILE A 6 0.39 2.56 -9.54
N LEU A 7 0.87 2.29 -8.32
CA LEU A 7 0.51 3.07 -7.14
C LEU A 7 1.59 4.12 -6.84
N TYR A 8 1.18 5.34 -6.58
CA TYR A 8 2.06 6.41 -6.13
C TYR A 8 1.85 6.66 -4.64
N THR A 9 2.92 6.58 -3.86
CA THR A 9 2.90 6.85 -2.42
C THR A 9 4.08 7.74 -2.02
N GLY A 10 4.02 8.33 -0.85
CA GLY A 10 5.02 9.23 -0.31
C GLY A 10 4.40 10.23 0.65
N LYS A 11 5.19 11.05 1.31
CA LYS A 11 4.74 12.03 2.30
C LYS A 11 3.73 13.03 1.72
N GLY A 12 2.87 13.60 2.57
CA GLY A 12 1.96 14.68 2.17
C GLY A 12 2.70 15.87 1.58
N GLY A 13 2.16 16.45 0.49
CA GLY A 13 2.71 17.66 -0.13
C GLY A 13 3.90 17.47 -1.07
N VAL A 14 4.39 16.25 -1.32
CA VAL A 14 5.52 16.01 -2.23
C VAL A 14 5.15 16.04 -3.72
N GLY A 15 3.86 16.11 -4.05
CA GLY A 15 3.36 16.18 -5.42
C GLY A 15 2.96 14.82 -6.02
N LYS A 16 2.56 13.85 -5.19
CA LYS A 16 2.06 12.53 -5.65
C LYS A 16 0.97 12.65 -6.71
N THR A 17 -0.06 13.44 -6.42
CA THR A 17 -1.21 13.64 -7.30
C THR A 17 -0.79 14.16 -8.68
N SER A 18 0.07 15.18 -8.72
CA SER A 18 0.58 15.71 -10.01
C SER A 18 1.41 14.68 -10.77
N VAL A 19 2.23 13.86 -10.08
CA VAL A 19 3.02 12.79 -10.70
C VAL A 19 2.11 11.68 -11.20
N ALA A 20 1.10 11.25 -10.42
CA ALA A 20 0.12 10.24 -10.82
C ALA A 20 -0.69 10.70 -12.04
N ALA A 21 -1.22 11.92 -12.00
CA ALA A 21 -1.98 12.53 -13.10
C ALA A 21 -1.11 12.65 -14.38
N SER A 22 0.15 13.08 -14.25
CA SER A 22 1.09 13.17 -15.38
C SER A 22 1.39 11.80 -15.97
N THR A 23 1.58 10.77 -15.14
CA THR A 23 1.79 9.40 -15.60
C THR A 23 0.57 8.88 -16.35
N ALA A 24 -0.63 9.11 -15.81
CA ALA A 24 -1.88 8.68 -16.44
C ALA A 24 -2.07 9.34 -17.82
N ARG A 25 -1.79 10.64 -17.94
CA ARG A 25 -1.82 11.36 -19.22
C ARG A 25 -0.83 10.79 -20.23
N CYS A 26 0.39 10.48 -19.77
CA CYS A 26 1.43 9.90 -20.61
C CYS A 26 1.03 8.50 -21.10
N CYS A 27 0.48 7.65 -20.23
CA CYS A 27 -0.07 6.34 -20.62
C CYS A 27 -1.21 6.46 -21.63
N ALA A 28 -2.13 7.40 -21.43
CA ALA A 28 -3.23 7.66 -22.35
C ALA A 28 -2.73 8.16 -23.73
N ALA A 29 -1.75 9.06 -23.74
CA ALA A 29 -1.09 9.54 -24.96
C ALA A 29 -0.36 8.41 -25.72
N ALA A 30 0.16 7.40 -25.01
CA ALA A 30 0.71 6.17 -25.57
C ALA A 30 -0.36 5.21 -26.14
N GLY A 31 -1.66 5.56 -26.05
CA GLY A 31 -2.78 4.80 -26.61
C GLY A 31 -3.44 3.82 -25.64
N LEU A 32 -3.04 3.79 -24.37
CA LEU A 32 -3.63 2.93 -23.35
C LEU A 32 -4.95 3.53 -22.82
N ARG A 33 -5.97 2.70 -22.62
CA ARG A 33 -7.18 3.10 -21.89
C ARG A 33 -6.82 3.20 -20.41
N THR A 34 -6.65 4.43 -19.95
CA THR A 34 -6.05 4.71 -18.63
C THR A 34 -7.08 5.29 -17.67
N LEU A 35 -7.14 4.70 -16.48
CA LEU A 35 -7.87 5.23 -15.34
C LEU A 35 -6.89 5.76 -14.30
N VAL A 36 -7.07 6.98 -13.84
CA VAL A 36 -6.38 7.49 -12.65
C VAL A 36 -7.39 7.62 -11.50
N ILE A 37 -7.02 7.03 -10.36
CA ILE A 37 -7.86 6.96 -9.15
C ILE A 37 -7.14 7.68 -8.03
N SER A 38 -7.80 8.60 -7.34
CA SER A 38 -7.33 9.13 -6.06
C SER A 38 -8.07 8.47 -4.91
N THR A 39 -7.29 7.98 -3.95
CA THR A 39 -7.77 7.49 -2.65
C THR A 39 -7.46 8.49 -1.53
N ASP A 40 -6.90 9.66 -1.88
CA ASP A 40 -6.59 10.73 -0.94
C ASP A 40 -7.87 11.53 -0.62
N PRO A 41 -8.27 11.64 0.64
CA PRO A 41 -9.46 12.41 1.03
C PRO A 41 -9.37 13.91 0.71
N ALA A 42 -8.19 14.42 0.39
CA ALA A 42 -8.01 15.83 -0.01
C ALA A 42 -8.61 16.18 -1.39
N HIS A 43 -9.02 15.16 -2.19
CA HIS A 43 -9.66 15.34 -3.50
C HIS A 43 -8.90 16.29 -4.46
N SER A 44 -7.58 16.20 -4.47
CA SER A 44 -6.71 17.09 -5.25
C SER A 44 -6.55 16.68 -6.73
N LEU A 45 -7.09 15.51 -7.12
CA LEU A 45 -6.98 15.01 -8.48
C LEU A 45 -7.86 15.80 -9.48
N SER A 46 -9.07 16.19 -9.04
CA SER A 46 -9.97 17.08 -9.81
C SER A 46 -9.28 18.39 -10.17
N GLU A 47 -8.60 19.00 -9.19
CA GLU A 47 -7.85 20.23 -9.41
C GLU A 47 -6.67 20.01 -10.35
N SER A 48 -5.90 18.95 -10.12
CA SER A 48 -4.71 18.60 -10.92
C SER A 48 -5.06 18.38 -12.40
N LEU A 49 -6.15 17.67 -12.68
CA LEU A 49 -6.62 17.41 -14.05
C LEU A 49 -7.46 18.57 -14.64
N SER A 50 -7.87 19.54 -13.82
CA SER A 50 -8.83 20.61 -14.20
C SER A 50 -10.16 20.09 -14.72
N VAL A 51 -10.64 18.95 -14.14
CA VAL A 51 -11.89 18.29 -14.49
C VAL A 51 -12.62 17.92 -13.20
N ALA A 52 -13.92 18.21 -13.12
CA ALA A 52 -14.73 17.79 -11.99
C ALA A 52 -14.86 16.25 -11.98
N LEU A 53 -14.33 15.61 -10.97
CA LEU A 53 -14.38 14.16 -10.78
C LEU A 53 -15.40 13.79 -9.69
N GLY A 54 -15.72 12.50 -9.61
CA GLY A 54 -16.63 11.94 -8.62
C GLY A 54 -16.27 10.50 -8.27
N GLY A 55 -17.18 9.84 -7.54
CA GLY A 55 -17.05 8.44 -7.10
C GLY A 55 -17.07 7.41 -8.24
N GLU A 56 -17.45 7.80 -9.47
CA GLU A 56 -17.40 6.97 -10.66
C GLU A 56 -16.43 7.55 -11.69
N PRO A 57 -15.86 6.73 -12.61
CA PRO A 57 -14.93 7.20 -13.64
C PRO A 57 -15.54 8.26 -14.57
N VAL A 58 -14.92 9.42 -14.64
CA VAL A 58 -15.30 10.55 -15.50
C VAL A 58 -14.22 10.74 -16.57
N ALA A 59 -14.62 10.96 -17.83
CA ALA A 59 -13.69 11.24 -18.93
C ALA A 59 -12.92 12.54 -18.66
N ALA A 60 -11.59 12.46 -18.62
CA ALA A 60 -10.68 13.58 -18.38
C ALA A 60 -9.77 13.90 -19.56
N GLY A 61 -9.92 13.17 -20.68
CA GLY A 61 -9.17 13.35 -21.90
C GLY A 61 -9.38 12.19 -22.88
N ASP A 62 -8.65 12.21 -23.98
CA ASP A 62 -8.65 11.06 -24.89
C ASP A 62 -8.01 9.86 -24.21
N ARG A 63 -8.72 8.73 -24.18
CA ARG A 63 -8.32 7.49 -23.48
C ARG A 63 -7.97 7.66 -21.99
N LEU A 64 -8.36 8.77 -21.34
CA LEU A 64 -8.11 9.10 -19.96
C LEU A 64 -9.41 9.29 -19.17
N TRP A 65 -9.53 8.60 -18.06
CA TRP A 65 -10.60 8.76 -17.07
C TRP A 65 -10.02 9.03 -15.70
N GLY A 66 -10.71 9.84 -14.93
CA GLY A 66 -10.36 10.16 -13.52
C GLY A 66 -11.49 9.77 -12.57
N GLN A 67 -11.12 9.39 -11.35
CA GLN A 67 -12.05 9.05 -10.28
C GLN A 67 -11.48 9.50 -8.93
N GLU A 68 -12.31 10.10 -8.10
CA GLU A 68 -12.02 10.37 -6.68
C GLU A 68 -12.92 9.48 -5.82
N VAL A 69 -12.30 8.49 -5.17
CA VAL A 69 -13.05 7.52 -4.37
C VAL A 69 -13.46 8.18 -3.06
N LYS A 70 -14.73 8.09 -2.72
CA LYS A 70 -15.26 8.54 -1.44
C LYS A 70 -15.23 7.38 -0.46
N ALA A 71 -14.30 7.42 0.47
CA ALA A 71 -14.11 6.39 1.48
C ALA A 71 -15.39 6.06 2.24
N GLN A 72 -16.20 7.07 2.56
CA GLN A 72 -17.47 6.89 3.26
C GLN A 72 -18.47 6.04 2.46
N GLU A 73 -18.60 6.26 1.15
CA GLU A 73 -19.51 5.47 0.29
C GLU A 73 -19.06 4.01 0.21
N GLU A 74 -17.75 3.77 0.09
CA GLU A 74 -17.17 2.41 0.06
C GLU A 74 -17.31 1.72 1.44
N MET A 75 -17.13 2.47 2.53
CA MET A 75 -17.32 1.95 3.89
C MET A 75 -18.77 1.56 4.14
N GLU A 76 -19.73 2.39 3.76
CA GLU A 76 -21.15 2.06 3.86
C GLU A 76 -21.50 0.79 3.08
N HIS A 77 -20.89 0.61 1.91
CA HIS A 77 -21.11 -0.58 1.07
C HIS A 77 -20.50 -1.86 1.65
N HIS A 78 -19.34 -1.78 2.30
CA HIS A 78 -18.57 -2.96 2.72
C HIS A 78 -18.63 -3.22 4.23
N TRP A 79 -18.96 -2.24 5.07
CA TRP A 79 -18.78 -2.29 6.53
C TRP A 79 -20.03 -1.98 7.36
N SER A 80 -21.12 -1.49 6.75
CA SER A 80 -22.30 -1.03 7.49
C SER A 80 -22.88 -2.08 8.43
N GLY A 81 -23.04 -3.32 7.99
CA GLY A 81 -23.57 -4.40 8.85
C GLY A 81 -22.68 -4.72 10.05
N VAL A 82 -21.36 -4.64 9.88
CA VAL A 82 -20.39 -4.84 10.98
C VAL A 82 -20.40 -3.64 11.93
N GLN A 83 -20.48 -2.43 11.37
CA GLN A 83 -20.54 -1.19 12.14
C GLN A 83 -21.78 -1.12 13.01
N ASP A 84 -22.94 -1.48 12.47
CA ASP A 84 -24.20 -1.53 13.21
C ASP A 84 -24.12 -2.52 14.38
N TRP A 85 -23.62 -3.74 14.14
CA TRP A 85 -23.44 -4.74 15.19
C TRP A 85 -22.45 -4.31 16.26
N LEU A 86 -21.31 -3.73 15.91
CA LEU A 86 -20.35 -3.20 16.89
C LEU A 86 -20.93 -2.02 17.67
N GLY A 87 -21.70 -1.16 16.99
CA GLY A 87 -22.40 -0.04 17.60
C GLY A 87 -23.42 -0.49 18.64
N GLU A 88 -24.23 -1.52 18.36
CA GLU A 88 -25.15 -2.14 19.30
C GLU A 88 -24.40 -2.72 20.50
N LEU A 89 -23.30 -3.46 20.27
CA LEU A 89 -22.47 -4.03 21.32
C LEU A 89 -21.89 -2.97 22.26
N LEU A 90 -21.38 -1.87 21.73
CA LEU A 90 -20.81 -0.77 22.52
C LEU A 90 -21.88 -0.04 23.31
N GLN A 91 -23.09 0.16 22.75
CA GLN A 91 -24.21 0.79 23.43
C GLN A 91 -24.73 -0.07 24.59
N GLU A 92 -24.80 -1.40 24.45
CA GLU A 92 -25.14 -2.32 25.56
C GLU A 92 -24.12 -2.21 26.71
N HIS A 93 -22.88 -1.84 26.43
CA HIS A 93 -21.83 -1.61 27.43
C HIS A 93 -21.74 -0.14 27.91
N GLY A 94 -22.75 0.69 27.60
CA GLY A 94 -22.88 2.05 28.15
C GLY A 94 -22.13 3.14 27.38
N VAL A 95 -21.65 2.85 26.16
CA VAL A 95 -21.07 3.86 25.28
C VAL A 95 -22.21 4.61 24.58
N ASP A 96 -22.15 5.94 24.56
CA ASP A 96 -23.15 6.73 23.84
C ASP A 96 -23.08 6.48 22.32
N ARG A 97 -24.21 6.73 21.63
CA ARG A 97 -24.36 6.38 20.22
C ARG A 97 -23.33 7.05 19.30
N ILE A 98 -22.97 8.30 19.58
CA ILE A 98 -22.03 9.07 18.73
C ILE A 98 -20.62 8.50 18.90
N SER A 99 -20.18 8.33 20.16
CA SER A 99 -18.87 7.70 20.46
C SER A 99 -18.79 6.26 19.95
N ALA A 100 -19.89 5.50 20.04
CA ALA A 100 -19.95 4.14 19.51
C ALA A 100 -19.73 4.13 17.97
N GLN A 101 -20.36 5.03 17.23
CA GLN A 101 -20.17 5.15 15.79
C GLN A 101 -18.73 5.52 15.40
N GLU A 102 -18.09 6.45 16.12
CA GLU A 102 -16.70 6.82 15.87
C GLU A 102 -15.72 5.68 16.20
N LEU A 103 -15.97 4.95 17.30
CA LEU A 103 -15.12 3.82 17.71
C LEU A 103 -15.24 2.58 16.81
N THR A 104 -16.30 2.47 16.00
CA THR A 104 -16.52 1.34 15.08
C THR A 104 -15.72 1.47 13.77
N VAL A 105 -15.06 2.59 13.56
CA VAL A 105 -14.20 2.84 12.38
C VAL A 105 -12.74 2.98 12.85
N PRO A 106 -11.93 1.94 12.75
CA PRO A 106 -10.50 2.04 13.05
C PRO A 106 -9.79 3.05 12.14
N PRO A 107 -8.79 3.78 12.66
CA PRO A 107 -7.99 4.70 11.85
C PRO A 107 -7.40 4.01 10.62
N GLY A 108 -7.46 4.68 9.46
CA GLY A 108 -6.92 4.17 8.20
C GLY A 108 -7.85 3.24 7.42
N MET A 109 -9.04 2.94 7.93
CA MET A 109 -10.03 2.14 7.19
C MET A 109 -10.55 2.86 5.94
N ASP A 110 -10.56 4.19 5.95
CA ASP A 110 -10.97 5.01 4.81
C ASP A 110 -10.12 4.73 3.57
N GLU A 111 -8.81 4.70 3.74
CA GLU A 111 -7.87 4.40 2.67
C GLU A 111 -7.98 2.94 2.22
N LEU A 112 -8.21 2.02 3.17
CA LEU A 112 -8.39 0.61 2.87
C LEU A 112 -9.64 0.39 2.00
N PHE A 113 -10.78 0.97 2.37
CA PHE A 113 -12.01 0.87 1.60
C PHE A 113 -11.87 1.51 0.22
N SER A 114 -11.20 2.67 0.15
CA SER A 114 -10.88 3.31 -1.13
C SER A 114 -10.06 2.42 -2.06
N LEU A 115 -9.11 1.64 -1.50
CA LEU A 115 -8.33 0.67 -2.27
C LEU A 115 -9.15 -0.55 -2.73
N LEU A 116 -10.24 -0.92 -2.04
CA LEU A 116 -11.11 -2.00 -2.51
C LEU A 116 -11.76 -1.69 -3.87
N ARG A 117 -11.98 -0.40 -4.17
CA ARG A 117 -12.49 0.02 -5.48
C ARG A 117 -11.55 -0.37 -6.62
N LEU A 118 -10.24 -0.36 -6.38
CA LEU A 118 -9.23 -0.82 -7.33
C LEU A 118 -9.47 -2.27 -7.79
N GLN A 119 -9.90 -3.16 -6.88
CA GLN A 119 -10.18 -4.55 -7.22
C GLN A 119 -11.30 -4.67 -8.26
N GLY A 120 -12.35 -3.86 -8.15
CA GLY A 120 -13.45 -3.81 -9.11
C GLY A 120 -12.96 -3.42 -10.51
N HIS A 121 -12.18 -2.35 -10.59
CA HIS A 121 -11.61 -1.88 -11.86
C HIS A 121 -10.60 -2.85 -12.46
N HIS A 122 -9.77 -3.50 -11.63
CA HIS A 122 -8.82 -4.50 -12.08
C HIS A 122 -9.52 -5.73 -12.69
N ARG A 123 -10.69 -6.10 -12.18
CA ARG A 123 -11.49 -7.24 -12.66
C ARG A 123 -12.37 -6.90 -13.86
N SER A 124 -12.73 -5.63 -14.07
CA SER A 124 -13.65 -5.23 -15.14
C SER A 124 -13.10 -5.53 -16.54
N GLY A 125 -11.77 -5.53 -16.71
CA GLY A 125 -11.12 -5.68 -17.99
C GLY A 125 -11.31 -4.49 -18.94
N GLU A 126 -11.78 -3.35 -18.43
CA GLU A 126 -12.04 -2.14 -19.19
C GLU A 126 -10.79 -1.30 -19.41
N TRP A 127 -9.78 -1.46 -18.57
CA TRP A 127 -8.59 -0.62 -18.50
C TRP A 127 -7.34 -1.37 -18.94
N ASP A 128 -6.47 -0.68 -19.68
CA ASP A 128 -5.13 -1.15 -20.01
C ASP A 128 -4.14 -0.74 -18.91
N ALA A 129 -4.33 0.46 -18.33
CA ALA A 129 -3.55 0.98 -17.23
C ALA A 129 -4.44 1.61 -16.14
N ILE A 130 -4.07 1.37 -14.86
CA ILE A 130 -4.69 1.98 -13.69
C ILE A 130 -3.60 2.65 -12.88
N ILE A 131 -3.70 3.96 -12.71
CA ILE A 131 -2.78 4.77 -11.92
C ILE A 131 -3.47 5.16 -10.63
N VAL A 132 -2.84 4.89 -9.48
CA VAL A 132 -3.45 5.12 -8.17
C VAL A 132 -2.65 6.16 -7.41
N ASP A 133 -3.28 7.29 -7.13
CA ASP A 133 -2.78 8.31 -6.21
C ASP A 133 -3.20 7.93 -4.79
N CYS A 134 -2.26 7.36 -4.02
CA CYS A 134 -2.54 6.86 -2.68
C CYS A 134 -2.31 7.91 -1.61
N ALA A 135 -3.21 7.97 -0.64
CA ALA A 135 -2.97 8.68 0.61
C ALA A 135 -1.68 8.14 1.29
N PRO A 136 -0.89 9.02 1.90
CA PRO A 136 0.54 8.76 2.13
C PRO A 136 0.87 8.10 3.46
N THR A 137 -0.02 7.48 4.18
CA THR A 137 0.26 7.15 5.57
C THR A 137 0.92 5.78 5.75
N GLY A 138 1.88 5.69 6.68
CA GLY A 138 2.39 4.42 7.19
C GLY A 138 1.26 3.52 7.73
N GLU A 139 0.11 4.10 8.06
CA GLU A 139 -1.12 3.40 8.43
C GLU A 139 -1.73 2.67 7.25
N THR A 140 -1.79 3.29 6.05
CA THR A 140 -2.25 2.62 4.82
C THR A 140 -1.41 1.39 4.51
N LEU A 141 -0.07 1.49 4.64
CA LEU A 141 0.82 0.34 4.44
C LEU A 141 0.60 -0.76 5.48
N ARG A 142 0.30 -0.38 6.72
CA ARG A 142 -0.04 -1.33 7.79
C ARG A 142 -1.35 -2.04 7.49
N LEU A 143 -2.34 -1.33 6.93
CA LEU A 143 -3.62 -1.90 6.55
C LEU A 143 -3.51 -2.80 5.33
N LEU A 144 -2.58 -2.55 4.41
CA LEU A 144 -2.27 -3.46 3.30
C LEU A 144 -1.76 -4.84 3.79
N SER A 145 -1.28 -4.94 5.04
CA SER A 145 -0.97 -6.22 5.69
C SER A 145 -2.15 -6.84 6.45
N PHE A 146 -3.28 -6.12 6.53
CA PHE A 146 -4.49 -6.57 7.24
C PHE A 146 -5.06 -7.90 6.72
N PRO A 147 -4.99 -8.25 5.41
CA PRO A 147 -5.44 -9.54 4.95
C PRO A 147 -4.78 -10.73 5.66
N ASP A 148 -3.48 -10.63 5.95
CA ASP A 148 -2.75 -11.68 6.69
C ASP A 148 -3.26 -11.77 8.15
N VAL A 149 -3.62 -10.63 8.75
CA VAL A 149 -4.19 -10.55 10.10
C VAL A 149 -5.67 -11.00 10.11
N ALA A 150 -6.45 -10.60 9.09
CA ALA A 150 -7.85 -10.98 8.99
C ALA A 150 -8.02 -12.49 8.79
N HIS A 151 -7.17 -13.14 7.99
CA HIS A 151 -7.12 -14.59 7.88
C HIS A 151 -6.85 -15.26 9.22
N TRP A 152 -5.86 -14.77 9.95
CA TRP A 152 -5.56 -15.29 11.29
C TRP A 152 -6.75 -15.13 12.25
N TRP A 153 -7.44 -13.97 12.22
CA TRP A 153 -8.62 -13.71 13.05
C TRP A 153 -9.77 -14.65 12.69
N ILE A 154 -10.05 -14.84 11.40
CA ILE A 154 -11.10 -15.74 10.94
C ILE A 154 -10.79 -17.18 11.35
N ASP A 155 -9.55 -17.64 11.15
CA ASP A 155 -9.15 -19.00 11.44
C ASP A 155 -9.01 -19.29 12.94
N LYS A 156 -8.63 -18.29 13.76
CA LYS A 156 -8.35 -18.50 15.19
C LYS A 156 -9.46 -18.04 16.12
N VAL A 157 -10.17 -16.97 15.76
CA VAL A 157 -11.25 -16.42 16.58
C VAL A 157 -12.61 -17.00 16.20
N PHE A 158 -12.77 -17.41 14.94
CA PHE A 158 -13.97 -18.06 14.43
C PHE A 158 -13.72 -19.50 13.93
N PRO A 159 -13.01 -20.38 14.68
CA PRO A 159 -12.76 -21.77 14.24
C PRO A 159 -14.02 -22.65 14.26
N PHE A 160 -15.17 -22.10 14.69
CA PHE A 160 -16.38 -22.87 14.80
C PHE A 160 -17.11 -22.90 13.44
N GLU A 161 -17.15 -24.06 12.85
CA GLU A 161 -17.99 -24.36 11.68
C GLU A 161 -19.39 -23.77 11.87
N LYS A 162 -19.93 -23.15 10.83
CA LYS A 162 -21.26 -22.49 10.77
C LYS A 162 -22.39 -23.30 11.43
N GLN A 163 -22.25 -24.63 11.55
CA GLN A 163 -23.22 -25.54 12.15
C GLN A 163 -23.20 -25.56 13.68
N ILE A 164 -22.01 -25.36 14.31
CA ILE A 164 -21.87 -25.37 15.79
C ILE A 164 -22.41 -24.05 16.37
N LEU A 165 -22.17 -22.93 15.70
CA LEU A 165 -22.71 -21.63 16.11
C LEU A 165 -24.23 -21.56 16.05
N ALA A 166 -24.87 -22.17 15.05
CA ALA A 166 -26.32 -22.24 14.94
C ALA A 166 -26.94 -23.04 16.11
N ALA A 167 -26.29 -24.12 16.55
CA ALA A 167 -26.71 -24.97 17.65
C ALA A 167 -26.39 -24.35 19.05
N ALA A 168 -25.34 -23.57 19.16
CA ALA A 168 -24.88 -22.97 20.43
C ALA A 168 -25.54 -21.61 20.72
N ARG A 169 -26.18 -20.95 19.75
CA ARG A 169 -26.81 -19.62 19.90
C ARG A 169 -27.71 -19.48 21.16
N PRO A 170 -28.63 -20.41 21.49
CA PRO A 170 -29.49 -20.23 22.66
C PRO A 170 -28.71 -20.37 23.98
N LEU A 171 -27.62 -21.13 24.01
CA LEU A 171 -26.80 -21.35 25.21
C LEU A 171 -25.72 -20.25 25.40
N ALA A 172 -25.15 -19.74 24.32
CA ALA A 172 -24.14 -18.70 24.38
C ALA A 172 -24.67 -17.34 24.85
N ARG A 173 -25.92 -17.01 24.47
CA ARG A 173 -26.62 -15.79 24.92
C ARG A 173 -26.88 -15.76 26.44
N SER A 174 -27.02 -16.91 27.07
CA SER A 174 -27.24 -16.99 28.51
C SER A 174 -25.95 -17.10 29.35
N LEU A 175 -24.84 -17.38 28.73
CA LEU A 175 -23.57 -17.63 29.43
C LEU A 175 -22.51 -16.53 29.23
N LEU A 176 -22.55 -15.77 28.13
CA LEU A 176 -21.50 -14.82 27.77
C LEU A 176 -21.93 -13.36 27.81
N ASP A 177 -23.23 -13.05 27.95
CA ASP A 177 -23.78 -11.67 27.95
C ASP A 177 -23.29 -10.80 26.75
N ILE A 178 -22.88 -11.45 25.65
CA ILE A 178 -22.38 -10.79 24.43
C ILE A 178 -23.33 -11.14 23.29
N PRO A 179 -23.89 -10.16 22.57
CA PRO A 179 -24.71 -10.41 21.39
C PRO A 179 -23.84 -11.02 20.28
N LEU A 180 -24.12 -12.28 19.95
CA LEU A 180 -23.44 -12.95 18.83
C LEU A 180 -23.87 -12.28 17.51
N PRO A 181 -22.91 -12.02 16.59
CA PRO A 181 -23.20 -11.41 15.30
C PRO A 181 -24.22 -12.24 14.51
N SER A 182 -25.06 -11.56 13.75
CA SER A 182 -26.04 -12.21 12.87
C SER A 182 -25.32 -12.96 11.72
N GLN A 183 -26.03 -13.87 11.04
CA GLN A 183 -25.46 -14.53 9.86
C GLN A 183 -25.09 -13.53 8.74
N ALA A 184 -25.82 -12.42 8.64
CA ALA A 184 -25.52 -11.36 7.68
C ALA A 184 -24.19 -10.68 8.00
N VAL A 185 -23.94 -10.33 9.27
CA VAL A 185 -22.66 -9.74 9.71
C VAL A 185 -21.48 -10.68 9.44
N PHE A 186 -21.64 -11.99 9.69
CA PHE A 186 -20.62 -12.97 9.33
C PHE A 186 -20.34 -13.00 7.82
N ALA A 187 -21.39 -12.97 6.99
CA ALA A 187 -21.24 -12.95 5.54
C ALA A 187 -20.54 -11.67 5.05
N ASP A 188 -20.80 -10.53 5.69
CA ASP A 188 -20.14 -9.26 5.37
C ASP A 188 -18.66 -9.29 5.73
N ILE A 189 -18.32 -9.81 6.92
CA ILE A 189 -16.91 -10.00 7.35
C ILE A 189 -16.19 -10.96 6.39
N GLU A 190 -16.81 -12.08 6.02
CA GLU A 190 -16.23 -13.05 5.09
C GLU A 190 -16.00 -12.43 3.70
N ARG A 191 -16.97 -11.66 3.19
CA ARG A 191 -16.88 -10.94 1.92
C ARG A 191 -15.77 -9.90 1.93
N LEU A 192 -15.69 -9.08 2.98
CA LEU A 192 -14.64 -8.09 3.16
C LEU A 192 -13.26 -8.76 3.19
N SER A 193 -13.13 -9.84 3.96
CA SER A 193 -11.87 -10.60 4.03
C SER A 193 -11.46 -11.14 2.65
N GLN A 194 -12.38 -11.73 1.90
CA GLN A 194 -12.10 -12.22 0.54
C GLN A 194 -11.69 -11.11 -0.41
N ASN A 195 -12.31 -9.93 -0.31
CA ASN A 195 -11.94 -8.76 -1.11
C ASN A 195 -10.55 -8.25 -0.75
N LEU A 196 -10.20 -8.20 0.54
CA LEU A 196 -8.88 -7.80 0.99
C LEU A 196 -7.79 -8.78 0.54
N ILE A 197 -8.05 -10.09 0.61
CA ILE A 197 -7.14 -11.11 0.11
C ILE A 197 -6.90 -10.96 -1.39
N ALA A 198 -7.97 -10.78 -2.15
CA ALA A 198 -7.89 -10.62 -3.59
C ALA A 198 -7.16 -9.31 -3.97
N MET A 199 -7.39 -8.22 -3.23
CA MET A 199 -6.66 -6.96 -3.39
C MET A 199 -5.15 -7.14 -3.10
N ASN A 200 -4.81 -7.81 -1.99
CA ASN A 200 -3.42 -8.12 -1.67
C ASN A 200 -2.76 -8.96 -2.77
N GLY A 201 -3.51 -9.90 -3.37
CA GLY A 201 -3.05 -10.65 -4.54
C GLY A 201 -2.72 -9.77 -5.75
N ILE A 202 -3.52 -8.73 -6.00
CA ILE A 202 -3.25 -7.73 -7.06
C ILE A 202 -1.99 -6.95 -6.74
N LEU A 203 -1.86 -6.43 -5.53
CA LEU A 203 -0.72 -5.60 -5.11
C LEU A 203 0.61 -6.36 -5.09
N ARG A 204 0.58 -7.70 -4.94
CA ARG A 204 1.76 -8.58 -4.98
C ARG A 204 2.06 -9.14 -6.37
N ASP A 205 1.19 -8.92 -7.35
CA ASP A 205 1.42 -9.35 -8.73
C ASP A 205 2.41 -8.42 -9.42
N ARG A 206 3.69 -8.74 -9.31
CA ARG A 206 4.82 -7.93 -9.80
C ARG A 206 4.85 -7.73 -11.32
N GLU A 207 4.20 -8.61 -12.08
CA GLU A 207 4.11 -8.46 -13.53
C GLU A 207 3.16 -7.34 -13.92
N SER A 208 2.12 -7.09 -13.11
CA SER A 208 1.07 -6.12 -13.42
C SER A 208 1.00 -4.95 -12.44
N CYS A 209 1.52 -5.08 -11.21
CA CYS A 209 1.38 -4.07 -10.16
C CYS A 209 2.72 -3.66 -9.56
N THR A 210 2.97 -2.35 -9.49
CA THR A 210 4.17 -1.79 -8.82
C THR A 210 3.81 -0.54 -8.02
N ILE A 211 4.69 -0.19 -7.09
CA ILE A 211 4.58 1.03 -6.29
C ILE A 211 5.74 1.96 -6.65
N ARG A 212 5.46 3.24 -6.82
CA ARG A 212 6.44 4.30 -7.04
C ARG A 212 6.44 5.27 -5.87
N LEU A 213 7.61 5.51 -5.30
CA LEU A 213 7.79 6.41 -4.17
C LEU A 213 8.07 7.82 -4.66
N VAL A 214 7.25 8.79 -4.22
CA VAL A 214 7.45 10.21 -4.53
C VAL A 214 7.98 10.93 -3.30
N MET A 215 9.02 11.71 -3.48
CA MET A 215 9.64 12.52 -2.42
C MET A 215 10.16 13.85 -2.95
N ASN A 216 10.36 14.80 -2.05
CA ASN A 216 11.18 15.98 -2.29
C ASN A 216 12.59 15.72 -1.73
N PRO A 217 13.62 16.43 -2.21
CA PRO A 217 15.01 16.24 -1.78
C PRO A 217 15.31 16.88 -0.41
N ASP A 218 14.41 16.63 0.58
CA ASP A 218 14.52 17.10 1.96
C ASP A 218 14.89 15.94 2.89
N LYS A 219 15.83 16.16 3.80
CA LYS A 219 16.36 15.12 4.70
C LYS A 219 15.29 14.31 5.44
N MET A 220 14.26 15.00 5.96
CA MET A 220 13.18 14.33 6.70
C MET A 220 12.27 13.52 5.77
N VAL A 221 12.00 14.02 4.56
CA VAL A 221 11.19 13.34 3.56
C VAL A 221 11.91 12.11 3.04
N ILE A 222 13.21 12.21 2.77
CA ILE A 222 14.05 11.09 2.36
C ILE A 222 14.06 10.00 3.44
N GLY A 223 14.26 10.36 4.71
CA GLY A 223 14.24 9.40 5.82
C GLY A 223 12.89 8.67 5.96
N GLU A 224 11.78 9.35 5.70
CA GLU A 224 10.45 8.74 5.69
C GLU A 224 10.26 7.82 4.47
N ALA A 225 10.70 8.24 3.30
CA ALA A 225 10.67 7.41 2.09
C ALA A 225 11.51 6.14 2.24
N MET A 226 12.69 6.22 2.87
CA MET A 226 13.54 5.07 3.20
C MET A 226 12.80 4.08 4.12
N ARG A 227 12.13 4.56 5.16
CA ARG A 227 11.31 3.69 6.03
C ARG A 227 10.17 3.05 5.25
N THR A 228 9.43 3.85 4.45
CA THR A 228 8.35 3.34 3.60
C THR A 228 8.84 2.25 2.67
N PHE A 229 9.99 2.45 2.02
CA PHE A 229 10.59 1.44 1.14
C PHE A 229 10.93 0.15 1.89
N THR A 230 11.48 0.25 3.10
CA THR A 230 11.74 -0.93 3.94
C THR A 230 10.45 -1.70 4.22
N TYR A 231 9.35 -1.00 4.53
CA TYR A 231 8.06 -1.65 4.80
C TYR A 231 7.44 -2.26 3.55
N LEU A 232 7.50 -1.60 2.38
CA LEU A 232 7.04 -2.16 1.12
C LEU A 232 7.76 -3.47 0.82
N ASN A 233 9.09 -3.49 0.97
CA ASN A 233 9.90 -4.69 0.82
C ASN A 233 9.49 -5.78 1.85
N LEU A 234 9.28 -5.40 3.11
CA LEU A 234 8.85 -6.32 4.16
C LEU A 234 7.49 -6.96 3.85
N TYR A 235 6.56 -6.22 3.21
CA TYR A 235 5.25 -6.72 2.80
C TYR A 235 5.24 -7.43 1.44
N GLY A 236 6.36 -7.46 0.73
CA GLY A 236 6.49 -8.12 -0.56
C GLY A 236 5.89 -7.33 -1.73
N TYR A 237 5.73 -6.01 -1.58
CA TYR A 237 5.27 -5.11 -2.63
C TYR A 237 6.46 -4.59 -3.43
N LEU A 238 6.36 -4.68 -4.75
CA LEU A 238 7.43 -4.26 -5.65
C LEU A 238 7.47 -2.74 -5.80
N THR A 239 8.60 -2.13 -5.42
CA THR A 239 8.88 -0.74 -5.76
C THR A 239 9.74 -0.71 -7.02
N ASP A 240 9.21 -0.13 -8.11
CA ASP A 240 9.89 -0.11 -9.42
C ASP A 240 10.52 1.22 -9.77
N ALA A 241 10.21 2.31 -9.06
CA ALA A 241 10.87 3.60 -9.23
C ALA A 241 10.77 4.48 -7.97
N VAL A 242 11.71 5.38 -7.83
CA VAL A 242 11.69 6.49 -6.88
C VAL A 242 11.66 7.79 -7.66
N ILE A 243 10.75 8.70 -7.32
CA ILE A 243 10.61 10.01 -7.97
C ILE A 243 11.07 11.11 -7.00
N VAL A 244 12.12 11.82 -7.36
CA VAL A 244 12.57 13.02 -6.65
C VAL A 244 12.01 14.24 -7.36
N ASN A 245 11.00 14.84 -6.75
CA ASN A 245 10.27 15.99 -7.28
C ASN A 245 10.82 17.31 -6.73
N ARG A 246 10.62 18.40 -7.46
CA ARG A 246 10.96 19.77 -7.07
C ARG A 246 12.46 20.02 -6.84
N LEU A 247 13.29 19.50 -7.73
CA LEU A 247 14.71 19.84 -7.80
C LEU A 247 14.88 21.26 -8.33
N PHE A 248 15.63 22.10 -7.64
CA PHE A 248 15.90 23.45 -8.14
C PHE A 248 16.71 23.41 -9.44
N PRO A 249 16.22 24.05 -10.51
CA PRO A 249 16.94 24.12 -11.77
C PRO A 249 18.21 24.96 -11.63
N ALA A 250 19.11 24.84 -12.60
CA ALA A 250 20.27 25.73 -12.70
C ALA A 250 19.82 27.17 -12.97
N GLY A 251 20.54 28.14 -12.40
CA GLY A 251 20.30 29.56 -12.71
C GLY A 251 19.18 30.24 -11.90
N VAL A 252 18.73 29.62 -10.80
CA VAL A 252 17.69 30.21 -9.90
C VAL A 252 18.19 31.38 -9.04
N GLY A 253 19.42 31.86 -9.25
CA GLY A 253 20.02 32.96 -8.52
C GLY A 253 20.73 32.54 -7.24
N ASP A 254 21.60 33.42 -6.75
CA ASP A 254 22.55 33.15 -5.65
C ASP A 254 21.86 32.73 -4.33
N TYR A 255 20.66 33.22 -4.08
CA TYR A 255 19.90 32.87 -2.87
C TYR A 255 19.61 31.34 -2.80
N PHE A 256 19.29 30.73 -3.93
CA PHE A 256 18.96 29.30 -3.98
C PHE A 256 20.16 28.40 -4.21
N GLU A 257 21.35 28.95 -4.48
CA GLU A 257 22.54 28.17 -4.77
C GLU A 257 22.96 27.28 -3.58
N ALA A 258 22.81 27.76 -2.35
CA ALA A 258 23.05 26.98 -1.15
C ALA A 258 22.07 25.80 -1.03
N TRP A 259 20.80 26.02 -1.34
CA TRP A 259 19.78 24.96 -1.35
C TRP A 259 20.04 23.95 -2.45
N ARG A 260 20.48 24.39 -3.62
CA ARG A 260 20.81 23.51 -4.74
C ARG A 260 21.95 22.53 -4.38
N ARG A 261 23.00 23.02 -3.71
CA ARG A 261 24.09 22.14 -3.22
C ARG A 261 23.57 21.10 -2.21
N VAL A 262 22.73 21.49 -1.28
CA VAL A 262 22.11 20.56 -0.32
C VAL A 262 21.26 19.53 -1.05
N GLN A 263 20.51 19.93 -2.08
CA GLN A 263 19.73 18.99 -2.89
C GLN A 263 20.62 18.03 -3.69
N GLU A 264 21.77 18.48 -4.20
CA GLU A 264 22.76 17.62 -4.88
C GLU A 264 23.32 16.54 -3.93
N GLU A 265 23.66 16.91 -2.68
CA GLU A 265 24.07 15.97 -1.65
C GLU A 265 22.95 14.97 -1.31
N HIS A 266 21.72 15.45 -1.14
CA HIS A 266 20.55 14.62 -0.87
C HIS A 266 20.23 13.70 -2.04
N LEU A 267 20.36 14.15 -3.27
CA LEU A 267 20.13 13.33 -4.47
C LEU A 267 21.17 12.19 -4.56
N ALA A 268 22.44 12.48 -4.23
CA ALA A 268 23.46 11.44 -4.15
C ALA A 268 23.12 10.38 -3.08
N LEU A 269 22.61 10.82 -1.91
CA LEU A 269 22.09 9.92 -0.88
C LEU A 269 20.94 9.07 -1.42
N VAL A 270 19.96 9.66 -2.10
CA VAL A 270 18.81 8.94 -2.67
C VAL A 270 19.29 7.87 -3.65
N HIS A 271 20.17 8.22 -4.61
CA HIS A 271 20.72 7.24 -5.57
C HIS A 271 21.43 6.07 -4.87
N SER A 272 22.23 6.35 -3.82
CA SER A 272 22.92 5.30 -3.08
C SER A 272 21.93 4.44 -2.27
N ALA A 273 20.97 5.07 -1.64
CA ALA A 273 20.07 4.43 -0.68
C ALA A 273 19.01 3.56 -1.36
N PHE A 274 18.52 3.93 -2.51
CA PHE A 274 17.48 3.18 -3.23
C PHE A 274 18.02 2.26 -4.33
N ALA A 275 19.33 2.26 -4.57
CA ALA A 275 19.94 1.34 -5.55
C ALA A 275 19.53 -0.12 -5.26
N PRO A 276 19.17 -0.92 -6.28
CA PRO A 276 19.25 -0.66 -7.71
C PRO A 276 17.98 -0.05 -8.34
N VAL A 277 16.99 0.38 -7.53
CA VAL A 277 15.75 0.97 -8.03
C VAL A 277 16.05 2.29 -8.74
N PRO A 278 15.55 2.51 -9.97
CA PRO A 278 15.80 3.73 -10.72
C PRO A 278 15.20 4.96 -10.04
N VAL A 279 15.95 6.08 -10.11
CA VAL A 279 15.56 7.37 -9.56
C VAL A 279 15.21 8.32 -10.72
N LEU A 280 13.95 8.70 -10.81
CA LEU A 280 13.43 9.66 -11.78
C LEU A 280 13.38 11.04 -11.12
N CYS A 281 13.76 12.07 -11.84
CA CYS A 281 13.90 13.43 -11.31
C CYS A 281 12.99 14.40 -12.06
N ALA A 282 12.31 15.29 -11.30
CA ALA A 282 11.56 16.40 -11.86
C ALA A 282 12.02 17.74 -11.30
N PRO A 283 12.13 18.79 -12.14
CA PRO A 283 12.51 20.11 -11.68
C PRO A 283 11.39 20.79 -10.88
N TYR A 284 11.76 21.80 -10.11
CA TYR A 284 10.80 22.78 -9.60
C TYR A 284 10.43 23.70 -10.76
N PHE A 285 9.18 23.60 -11.21
CA PHE A 285 8.69 24.42 -12.33
C PHE A 285 8.44 25.87 -11.88
N GLU A 286 8.41 26.77 -12.85
CA GLU A 286 8.15 28.19 -12.65
C GLU A 286 6.72 28.52 -12.25
N GLN A 287 5.80 27.55 -12.36
CA GLN A 287 4.40 27.67 -11.96
C GLN A 287 3.87 26.34 -11.40
N GLU A 288 2.69 26.36 -10.82
CA GLU A 288 2.05 25.16 -10.31
C GLU A 288 1.79 24.14 -11.41
N VAL A 289 1.97 22.85 -11.07
CA VAL A 289 1.73 21.72 -11.99
C VAL A 289 0.25 21.36 -11.91
N VAL A 290 -0.57 22.12 -12.62
CA VAL A 290 -2.02 21.99 -12.71
C VAL A 290 -2.44 22.11 -14.17
N GLY A 291 -3.42 21.32 -14.57
CA GLY A 291 -3.96 21.28 -15.92
C GLY A 291 -3.10 20.50 -16.92
N PRO A 292 -3.70 20.22 -18.10
CA PRO A 292 -3.11 19.31 -19.09
C PRO A 292 -1.69 19.65 -19.50
N GLU A 293 -1.43 20.91 -19.81
CA GLU A 293 -0.14 21.36 -20.34
C GLU A 293 1.01 21.12 -19.34
N MET A 294 0.81 21.52 -18.08
CA MET A 294 1.85 21.36 -17.04
C MET A 294 2.05 19.91 -16.64
N LEU A 295 0.98 19.11 -16.63
CA LEU A 295 1.07 17.67 -16.39
C LEU A 295 1.86 16.97 -17.51
N ASP A 296 1.67 17.36 -18.77
CA ASP A 296 2.42 16.82 -19.89
C ASP A 296 3.90 17.24 -19.84
N ARG A 297 4.20 18.47 -19.40
CA ARG A 297 5.58 18.91 -19.14
C ARG A 297 6.24 18.09 -18.04
N LEU A 298 5.54 17.84 -16.93
CA LEU A 298 6.06 16.99 -15.86
C LEU A 298 6.29 15.55 -16.35
N ALA A 299 5.36 14.99 -17.12
CA ALA A 299 5.52 13.67 -17.71
C ALA A 299 6.75 13.58 -18.63
N ALA A 300 6.97 14.59 -19.48
CA ALA A 300 8.13 14.65 -20.38
C ALA A 300 9.46 14.70 -19.63
N GLU A 301 9.51 15.36 -18.47
CA GLU A 301 10.70 15.37 -17.61
C GLU A 301 10.94 14.02 -16.93
N LEU A 302 9.89 13.42 -16.39
CA LEU A 302 9.98 12.15 -15.63
C LEU A 302 10.28 10.95 -16.52
N PHE A 303 9.61 10.85 -17.68
CA PHE A 303 9.64 9.65 -18.53
C PHE A 303 10.39 9.87 -19.86
N ARG A 304 11.35 10.81 -19.86
CA ARG A 304 12.15 11.16 -21.05
C ARG A 304 12.70 9.94 -21.78
N ASP A 305 13.22 8.96 -21.04
CA ASP A 305 13.91 7.77 -21.56
C ASP A 305 13.18 6.47 -21.14
N HIS A 306 11.96 6.57 -20.57
CA HIS A 306 11.26 5.42 -20.01
C HIS A 306 9.82 5.36 -20.51
N ASP A 307 9.32 4.15 -20.76
CA ASP A 307 7.88 3.92 -20.91
C ASP A 307 7.20 4.08 -19.54
N PRO A 308 6.24 5.01 -19.38
CA PRO A 308 5.57 5.25 -18.10
C PRO A 308 4.83 4.02 -17.57
N ALA A 309 4.39 3.12 -18.45
CA ALA A 309 3.68 1.89 -18.11
C ALA A 309 4.61 0.69 -17.86
N ALA A 310 5.89 0.77 -18.21
CA ALA A 310 6.81 -0.35 -17.98
C ALA A 310 7.04 -0.62 -16.49
N VAL A 311 7.40 -1.85 -16.16
CA VAL A 311 8.02 -2.20 -14.88
C VAL A 311 9.50 -1.81 -14.98
N LEU A 312 9.91 -0.79 -14.21
CA LEU A 312 11.25 -0.21 -14.32
C LEU A 312 12.29 -0.96 -13.49
N HIS A 313 11.83 -1.77 -12.53
CA HIS A 313 12.65 -2.63 -11.68
C HIS A 313 11.80 -3.81 -11.21
N ASP A 314 12.32 -5.04 -11.27
CA ASP A 314 11.56 -6.29 -11.04
C ASP A 314 12.18 -7.22 -9.98
N GLU A 315 13.20 -6.73 -9.24
CA GLU A 315 13.87 -7.56 -8.25
C GLU A 315 12.98 -7.95 -7.07
N LEU A 316 13.15 -9.20 -6.64
CA LEU A 316 12.48 -9.74 -5.47
C LEU A 316 12.97 -9.08 -4.19
N THR A 317 12.02 -8.75 -3.35
CA THR A 317 12.30 -8.25 -2.00
C THR A 317 12.35 -9.34 -0.95
N GLN A 318 11.89 -10.54 -1.32
CA GLN A 318 11.83 -11.70 -0.43
C GLN A 318 12.01 -12.98 -1.25
N GLU A 319 12.93 -13.85 -0.83
CA GLU A 319 13.18 -15.16 -1.44
C GLU A 319 13.22 -16.25 -0.38
N LEU A 320 12.52 -17.35 -0.64
CA LEU A 320 12.61 -18.58 0.17
C LEU A 320 13.28 -19.67 -0.64
N THR A 321 14.45 -20.12 -0.21
CA THR A 321 15.20 -21.21 -0.83
C THR A 321 15.13 -22.44 0.07
N VAL A 322 14.66 -23.57 -0.49
CA VAL A 322 14.69 -24.86 0.21
C VAL A 322 16.08 -25.46 0.04
N LEU A 323 16.70 -25.85 1.16
CA LEU A 323 18.01 -26.49 1.24
C LEU A 323 17.83 -27.99 1.53
N GLU A 324 18.90 -28.78 1.39
CA GLU A 324 18.86 -30.23 1.69
C GLU A 324 18.55 -30.52 3.17
N ASP A 325 18.97 -29.63 4.08
CA ASP A 325 18.86 -29.76 5.53
C ASP A 325 17.97 -28.69 6.18
N GLY A 326 17.21 -27.90 5.39
CA GLY A 326 16.39 -26.83 5.93
C GLY A 326 15.85 -25.87 4.88
N ALA A 327 15.78 -24.59 5.23
CA ALA A 327 15.39 -23.50 4.34
C ALA A 327 16.08 -22.19 4.71
N GLU A 328 16.22 -21.31 3.75
CA GLU A 328 16.72 -19.96 3.94
C GLU A 328 15.72 -18.95 3.41
N LEU A 329 15.30 -18.02 4.27
CA LEU A 329 14.47 -16.90 3.91
C LEU A 329 15.33 -15.64 3.86
N ARG A 330 15.38 -14.99 2.70
CA ARG A 330 16.08 -13.73 2.49
C ARG A 330 15.07 -12.60 2.36
N LEU A 331 15.30 -11.53 3.08
CA LEU A 331 14.49 -10.32 3.06
C LEU A 331 15.38 -9.12 2.80
N LYS A 332 15.13 -8.38 1.71
CA LYS A 332 15.80 -7.10 1.47
C LYS A 332 15.19 -6.03 2.37
N LEU A 333 15.97 -5.49 3.27
CA LEU A 333 15.61 -4.44 4.23
C LEU A 333 16.67 -3.32 4.17
N PRO A 334 16.79 -2.61 3.05
CA PRO A 334 17.96 -1.80 2.72
C PRO A 334 18.28 -0.68 3.71
N PHE A 335 17.31 -0.27 4.54
CA PHE A 335 17.49 0.82 5.50
C PHE A 335 17.36 0.40 6.96
N ALA A 336 17.12 -0.88 7.22
CA ALA A 336 17.09 -1.39 8.58
C ALA A 336 18.51 -1.40 9.18
N GLN A 337 18.60 -1.17 10.49
CA GLN A 337 19.83 -1.37 11.23
C GLN A 337 19.72 -2.67 12.04
N LYS A 338 20.85 -3.34 12.26
CA LYS A 338 20.86 -4.64 12.96
C LYS A 338 20.19 -4.59 14.33
N GLY A 339 20.25 -3.46 15.03
CA GLY A 339 19.63 -3.25 16.34
C GLY A 339 18.11 -3.08 16.32
N ASP A 340 17.53 -2.73 15.17
CA ASP A 340 16.09 -2.43 15.03
C ASP A 340 15.29 -3.66 14.60
N ILE A 341 15.98 -4.76 14.23
CA ILE A 341 15.37 -5.98 13.73
C ILE A 341 15.07 -6.92 14.89
N SER A 342 13.82 -7.33 15.01
CA SER A 342 13.38 -8.38 15.94
C SER A 342 12.75 -9.52 15.17
N LEU A 343 13.00 -10.76 15.64
CA LEU A 343 12.46 -11.97 15.04
C LEU A 343 11.76 -12.80 16.11
N LYS A 344 10.57 -13.30 15.78
CA LYS A 344 9.83 -14.24 16.61
C LYS A 344 9.07 -15.21 15.71
N GLN A 345 9.20 -16.50 15.97
CA GLN A 345 8.39 -17.53 15.32
C GLN A 345 7.36 -18.10 16.29
N VAL A 346 6.12 -18.26 15.82
CA VAL A 346 5.02 -18.89 16.54
C VAL A 346 4.31 -19.85 15.57
N GLY A 347 4.64 -21.12 15.65
CA GLY A 347 4.14 -22.11 14.70
C GLY A 347 4.56 -21.80 13.26
N LEU A 348 3.59 -21.60 12.37
CA LEU A 348 3.83 -21.21 10.97
C LEU A 348 4.06 -19.70 10.77
N GLU A 349 3.96 -18.92 11.82
CA GLU A 349 4.06 -17.46 11.74
C GLU A 349 5.48 -17.01 12.13
N LEU A 350 6.18 -16.39 11.17
CA LEU A 350 7.42 -15.67 11.43
C LEU A 350 7.10 -14.18 11.53
N ILE A 351 7.33 -13.61 12.70
CA ILE A 351 7.10 -12.19 12.97
C ILE A 351 8.42 -11.46 12.85
N VAL A 352 8.54 -10.61 11.84
CA VAL A 352 9.68 -9.72 11.61
C VAL A 352 9.27 -8.31 12.03
N GLY A 353 9.96 -7.74 12.99
CA GLY A 353 9.80 -6.34 13.40
C GLY A 353 10.94 -5.49 12.88
N VAL A 354 10.64 -4.27 12.42
CA VAL A 354 11.61 -3.25 12.03
C VAL A 354 11.12 -1.91 12.58
N ASP A 355 11.87 -1.29 13.46
CA ASP A 355 11.59 0.04 14.05
C ASP A 355 10.12 0.22 14.49
N GLY A 356 9.63 -0.73 15.29
CA GLY A 356 8.26 -0.72 15.84
C GLY A 356 7.16 -1.25 14.90
N TRP A 357 7.46 -1.53 13.65
CA TRP A 357 6.57 -2.19 12.72
C TRP A 357 6.73 -3.71 12.76
N ARG A 358 5.64 -4.43 12.48
CA ARG A 358 5.64 -5.89 12.49
C ARG A 358 4.97 -6.41 11.24
N ARG A 359 5.61 -7.38 10.59
CA ARG A 359 5.00 -8.21 9.57
C ARG A 359 4.97 -9.65 10.04
N THR A 360 3.84 -10.31 9.83
CA THR A 360 3.72 -11.76 9.96
C THR A 360 3.90 -12.38 8.59
N ILE A 361 4.90 -13.24 8.47
CA ILE A 361 5.17 -14.04 7.27
C ILE A 361 4.66 -15.45 7.56
N MET A 362 3.72 -15.93 6.77
CA MET A 362 3.26 -17.32 6.86
C MET A 362 4.29 -18.22 6.21
N LEU A 363 4.90 -19.06 7.01
CA LEU A 363 5.85 -20.06 6.55
C LEU A 363 5.11 -21.24 5.92
N PRO A 364 5.68 -21.89 4.88
CA PRO A 364 5.16 -23.15 4.38
C PRO A 364 5.02 -24.21 5.50
N PRO A 365 4.03 -25.11 5.44
CA PRO A 365 3.84 -26.17 6.45
C PRO A 365 5.09 -26.99 6.74
N ALA A 366 5.96 -27.18 5.75
CA ALA A 366 7.25 -27.84 5.90
C ALA A 366 8.18 -27.16 6.90
N LEU A 367 8.02 -25.84 7.11
CA LEU A 367 8.82 -25.06 8.06
C LEU A 367 8.16 -24.92 9.45
N ALA A 368 6.93 -25.41 9.63
CA ALA A 368 6.22 -25.31 10.92
C ALA A 368 6.96 -25.96 12.08
N ALA A 369 7.63 -27.06 11.80
CA ALA A 369 8.42 -27.82 12.77
C ALA A 369 9.87 -27.31 12.91
N MET A 370 10.29 -26.40 12.05
CA MET A 370 11.63 -25.81 12.04
C MET A 370 11.62 -24.51 12.84
N GLN A 371 12.70 -24.24 13.56
CA GLN A 371 12.90 -22.97 14.27
C GLN A 371 13.99 -22.16 13.54
N PRO A 372 13.96 -20.84 13.56
CA PRO A 372 15.07 -20.04 13.08
C PRO A 372 16.34 -20.40 13.86
N ALA A 373 17.27 -21.06 13.18
CA ALA A 373 18.53 -21.51 13.78
C ALA A 373 19.57 -20.39 13.79
N ALA A 374 19.55 -19.53 12.77
CA ALA A 374 20.41 -18.37 12.66
C ALA A 374 19.70 -17.23 11.92
N ALA A 375 20.02 -16.02 12.31
CA ALA A 375 19.61 -14.82 11.58
C ALA A 375 20.84 -13.89 11.46
N THR A 376 21.18 -13.55 10.23
CA THR A 376 22.27 -12.61 9.91
C THR A 376 21.69 -11.44 9.16
N PHE A 377 22.19 -10.24 9.47
CA PHE A 377 21.83 -9.03 8.74
C PHE A 377 23.10 -8.36 8.25
N GLU A 378 23.27 -8.35 6.93
CA GLU A 378 24.42 -7.79 6.24
C GLU A 378 23.99 -7.08 4.96
N GLN A 379 24.56 -5.94 4.69
CA GLN A 379 24.33 -5.16 3.45
C GLN A 379 22.83 -4.90 3.13
N GLY A 380 21.99 -4.70 4.17
CA GLY A 380 20.57 -4.44 3.98
C GLY A 380 19.73 -5.68 3.68
N GLU A 381 20.28 -6.89 3.83
CA GLU A 381 19.59 -8.15 3.66
C GLU A 381 19.54 -8.92 4.97
N LEU A 382 18.36 -9.35 5.39
CA LEU A 382 18.13 -10.25 6.50
C LEU A 382 18.01 -11.66 5.96
N GLN A 383 18.95 -12.51 6.32
CA GLN A 383 18.98 -13.93 5.99
C GLN A 383 18.61 -14.72 7.23
N ILE A 384 17.54 -15.51 7.14
CA ILE A 384 17.01 -16.34 8.23
C ILE A 384 17.11 -17.78 7.77
N ARG A 385 17.92 -18.56 8.49
CA ARG A 385 18.09 -19.98 8.24
C ARG A 385 17.20 -20.79 9.19
N PHE A 386 16.47 -21.74 8.62
CA PHE A 386 15.67 -22.72 9.32
C PHE A 386 16.32 -24.08 9.18
N ASP A 387 16.67 -24.73 10.28
CA ASP A 387 17.23 -26.06 10.27
C ASP A 387 16.14 -27.11 10.49
N GLY A 388 16.14 -28.15 9.65
CA GLY A 388 15.32 -29.33 9.86
C GLY A 388 15.84 -30.11 11.06
N HIS A 389 15.00 -30.33 12.07
CA HIS A 389 15.34 -31.27 13.12
C HIS A 389 15.53 -32.68 12.50
N ARG A 390 16.69 -33.27 12.69
CA ARG A 390 16.93 -34.68 12.43
C ARG A 390 16.18 -35.55 13.42
#